data_89913b605dc1676ba0d49295a555fa4a
#
_entry.id   89913b605dc1676ba0d49295a555fa4a
#
_cell.length_a   1.000
_cell.length_b   1.000
_cell.length_c   1.000
_cell.angle_alpha   90.00
_cell.angle_beta   90.00
_cell.angle_gamma   90.00
#
_symmetry.space_group_name_H-M   'P 1'
#
loop_
_entity.id
_entity.type
_entity.pdbx_description
1 polymer ?
#
loop_
_entity_poly.entity_id
_entity_poly.type
_entity_poly.pdbx_seq_one_letter_code
_entity_poly.pdbx_strand_id
1 'polypeptide(L)'
;MVTVLPDGQCMNRSWYEWVVEKKFPAWIKDSFHVQKRGVFLVQDHERCLWTEEPRSAMQVAGIVLLKNYPKCSQDLNPIETAWREVRARLAETQPTVVERRDAFIARLRASIAWVNRNRADFLYRICNSQVDRACDVLKLKGSRTGH
;
A
#
# COMPACT_ATOMS: atom_id res chain seq x y z
N MET A 1 5.81 -3.61 3.57
CA MET A 1 7.06 -3.45 2.77
C MET A 1 7.08 -2.05 2.17
N VAL A 2 8.25 -1.41 2.09
CA VAL A 2 8.43 -0.14 1.37
C VAL A 2 9.58 -0.30 0.39
N THR A 3 9.33 0.01 -0.86
CA THR A 3 10.34 0.04 -1.92
C THR A 3 10.69 1.50 -2.20
N VAL A 4 11.98 1.81 -2.13
CA VAL A 4 12.52 3.14 -2.44
C VAL A 4 13.21 3.07 -3.78
N LEU A 5 12.80 3.91 -4.71
CA LEU A 5 13.41 4.00 -6.03
C LEU A 5 14.74 4.76 -5.97
N PRO A 6 15.66 4.53 -6.93
CA PRO A 6 16.87 5.35 -7.07
C PRO A 6 16.56 6.84 -7.27
N ASP A 7 17.56 7.68 -7.07
CA ASP A 7 17.43 9.14 -7.29
C ASP A 7 16.99 9.46 -8.71
N GLY A 8 16.08 10.41 -8.83
CA GLY A 8 15.56 10.86 -10.11
C GLY A 8 14.62 9.87 -10.81
N GLN A 9 14.33 8.73 -10.19
CA GLN A 9 13.41 7.74 -10.74
C GLN A 9 12.01 7.90 -10.17
N CYS A 10 11.01 7.82 -11.05
CA CYS A 10 9.60 7.71 -10.67
C CYS A 10 9.11 6.27 -10.88
N MET A 11 8.04 5.90 -10.20
CA MET A 11 7.38 4.62 -10.44
C MET A 11 6.88 4.62 -11.89
N ASN A 12 7.32 3.64 -12.64
CA ASN A 12 6.88 3.37 -14.00
C ASN A 12 6.59 1.88 -14.17
N ARG A 13 6.17 1.49 -15.38
CA ARG A 13 5.82 0.10 -15.71
C ARG A 13 6.93 -0.89 -15.36
N SER A 14 8.15 -0.65 -15.79
CA SER A 14 9.27 -1.58 -15.59
C SER A 14 9.66 -1.71 -14.11
N TRP A 15 9.64 -0.62 -13.35
CA TRP A 15 9.87 -0.66 -11.91
C TRP A 15 8.77 -1.43 -11.18
N TYR A 16 7.52 -1.26 -11.60
CA TYR A 16 6.41 -1.96 -10.99
C TYR A 16 6.45 -3.47 -11.30
N GLU A 17 6.74 -3.83 -12.54
CA GLU A 17 6.98 -5.22 -12.96
C GLU A 17 8.08 -5.87 -12.10
N TRP A 18 9.22 -5.19 -11.94
CA TRP A 18 10.29 -5.65 -11.06
C TRP A 18 9.82 -5.84 -9.60
N VAL A 19 9.00 -4.93 -9.06
CA VAL A 19 8.44 -5.08 -7.70
C VAL A 19 7.54 -6.29 -7.62
N VAL A 20 6.69 -6.52 -8.62
CA VAL A 20 5.80 -7.69 -8.67
C VAL A 20 6.59 -8.97 -8.72
N GLU A 21 7.59 -9.05 -9.58
CA GLU A 21 8.39 -10.26 -9.75
C GLU A 21 9.33 -10.56 -8.59
N LYS A 22 10.00 -9.55 -8.06
CA LYS A 22 11.11 -9.74 -7.12
C LYS A 22 10.75 -9.48 -5.67
N LYS A 23 9.73 -8.67 -5.40
CA LYS A 23 9.38 -8.25 -4.03
C LYS A 23 8.11 -8.90 -3.52
N PHE A 24 7.06 -8.94 -4.32
CA PHE A 24 5.77 -9.47 -3.86
C PHE A 24 5.81 -10.95 -3.46
N PRO A 25 6.45 -11.88 -4.19
CA PRO A 25 6.47 -13.28 -3.81
C PRO A 25 7.11 -13.50 -2.43
N ALA A 26 8.25 -12.84 -2.18
CA ALA A 26 8.92 -12.92 -0.88
C ALA A 26 8.04 -12.31 0.23
N TRP A 27 7.49 -11.13 -0.01
CA TRP A 27 6.61 -10.46 0.96
C TRP A 27 5.35 -11.27 1.27
N ILE A 28 4.71 -11.87 0.28
CA ILE A 28 3.54 -12.72 0.46
C ILE A 28 3.92 -13.94 1.31
N LYS A 29 5.03 -14.59 0.99
CA LYS A 29 5.53 -15.73 1.76
C LYS A 29 5.79 -15.39 3.22
N ASP A 30 6.38 -14.22 3.49
CA ASP A 30 6.75 -13.80 4.84
C ASP A 30 5.56 -13.29 5.65
N SER A 31 4.58 -12.66 4.98
CA SER A 31 3.45 -12.00 5.66
C SER A 31 2.23 -12.89 5.85
N PHE A 32 2.02 -13.82 4.94
CA PHE A 32 0.91 -14.75 5.00
C PHE A 32 1.49 -16.15 5.24
N HIS A 33 1.34 -16.69 6.42
CA HIS A 33 1.53 -18.13 6.69
C HIS A 33 0.48 -18.87 5.84
N VAL A 34 0.86 -19.15 4.61
CA VAL A 34 -0.01 -19.36 3.47
C VAL A 34 -0.96 -20.51 3.69
N GLN A 35 -2.16 -20.15 3.96
CA GLN A 35 -3.28 -20.98 3.60
C GLN A 35 -3.47 -20.90 2.07
N LYS A 36 -3.84 -22.00 1.44
CA LYS A 36 -4.03 -22.24 0.00
C LYS A 36 -5.06 -21.31 -0.70
N ARG A 37 -5.38 -20.16 -0.13
CA ARG A 37 -6.31 -19.18 -0.69
C ARG A 37 -5.53 -18.10 -1.43
N GLY A 38 -5.94 -17.77 -2.65
CA GLY A 38 -5.30 -16.75 -3.46
C GLY A 38 -5.23 -15.40 -2.74
N VAL A 39 -4.14 -14.68 -2.97
CA VAL A 39 -3.97 -13.31 -2.47
C VAL A 39 -4.62 -12.35 -3.45
N PHE A 40 -5.54 -11.53 -2.95
CA PHE A 40 -6.12 -10.44 -3.73
C PHE A 40 -5.35 -9.15 -3.47
N LEU A 41 -4.91 -8.50 -4.55
CA LEU A 41 -4.24 -7.21 -4.49
C LEU A 41 -5.22 -6.10 -4.83
N VAL A 42 -5.36 -5.14 -3.94
CA VAL A 42 -5.99 -3.85 -4.19
C VAL A 42 -4.89 -2.86 -4.58
N GLN A 43 -5.03 -2.23 -5.74
CA GLN A 43 -4.11 -1.18 -6.18
C GLN A 43 -4.86 -0.03 -6.82
N ASP A 44 -4.27 1.15 -6.77
CA ASP A 44 -4.81 2.33 -7.42
C ASP A 44 -4.78 2.21 -8.95
N HIS A 45 -5.66 2.95 -9.60
CA HIS A 45 -5.81 2.98 -11.05
C HIS A 45 -4.76 3.88 -11.75
N GLU A 46 -3.51 3.87 -11.27
CA GLU A 46 -2.44 4.54 -11.99
C GLU A 46 -2.16 3.86 -13.33
N ARG A 47 -2.06 4.66 -14.38
CA ARG A 47 -1.96 4.16 -15.76
C ARG A 47 -0.80 3.19 -15.97
N CYS A 48 0.37 3.43 -15.36
CA CYS A 48 1.53 2.56 -15.50
C CYS A 48 1.38 1.20 -14.81
N LEU A 49 0.47 1.08 -13.84
CA LEU A 49 0.25 -0.17 -13.09
C LEU A 49 -0.75 -1.11 -13.80
N TRP A 50 -1.50 -0.61 -14.78
CA TRP A 50 -2.56 -1.33 -15.46
C TRP A 50 -2.22 -1.75 -16.88
N THR A 51 -0.94 -1.71 -17.27
CA THR A 51 -0.46 -2.23 -18.54
C THR A 51 -0.39 -3.76 -18.53
N GLU A 52 -0.17 -4.37 -19.68
CA GLU A 52 -0.23 -5.83 -19.84
C GLU A 52 0.91 -6.53 -19.09
N GLU A 53 2.11 -5.98 -19.11
CA GLU A 53 3.29 -6.61 -18.54
C GLU A 53 3.20 -6.78 -17.00
N PRO A 54 2.87 -5.76 -16.19
CA PRO A 54 2.61 -5.94 -14.78
C PRO A 54 1.51 -6.94 -14.47
N ARG A 55 0.46 -6.99 -15.31
CA ARG A 55 -0.64 -7.95 -15.14
C ARG A 55 -0.17 -9.38 -15.37
N SER A 56 0.62 -9.61 -16.41
CA SER A 56 1.23 -10.91 -16.71
C SER A 56 2.16 -11.35 -15.58
N ALA A 57 3.02 -10.46 -15.08
CA ALA A 57 3.90 -10.74 -13.95
C ALA A 57 3.10 -11.10 -12.68
N MET A 58 1.99 -10.42 -12.39
CA MET A 58 1.11 -10.77 -11.27
C MET A 58 0.50 -12.15 -11.44
N GLN A 59 0.03 -12.49 -12.63
CA GLN A 59 -0.53 -13.81 -12.91
C GLN A 59 0.49 -14.91 -12.68
N VAL A 60 1.72 -14.73 -13.16
CA VAL A 60 2.82 -15.66 -12.92
C VAL A 60 3.14 -15.78 -11.42
N ALA A 61 3.08 -14.67 -10.68
CA ALA A 61 3.29 -14.66 -9.23
C ALA A 61 2.09 -15.19 -8.42
N GLY A 62 0.99 -15.61 -9.07
CA GLY A 62 -0.21 -16.08 -8.38
C GLY A 62 -1.01 -14.99 -7.66
N ILE A 63 -0.80 -13.73 -8.04
CA ILE A 63 -1.47 -12.57 -7.46
C ILE A 63 -2.70 -12.23 -8.28
N VAL A 64 -3.86 -12.17 -7.62
CA VAL A 64 -5.12 -11.80 -8.25
C VAL A 64 -5.44 -10.34 -8.00
N LEU A 65 -5.54 -9.54 -9.06
CA LEU A 65 -6.02 -8.17 -8.96
C LEU A 65 -7.53 -8.14 -8.69
N LEU A 66 -7.93 -7.30 -7.75
CA LEU A 66 -9.34 -6.99 -7.53
C LEU A 66 -9.83 -6.03 -8.62
N LYS A 67 -10.32 -6.61 -9.74
CA LYS A 67 -10.65 -5.88 -10.98
C LYS A 67 -11.73 -4.81 -10.82
N ASN A 68 -12.66 -5.02 -9.91
CA ASN A 68 -13.84 -4.16 -9.73
C ASN A 68 -13.64 -3.12 -8.60
N TYR A 69 -12.40 -2.90 -8.18
CA TYR A 69 -12.12 -1.84 -7.21
C TYR A 69 -12.42 -0.48 -7.86
N PRO A 70 -13.25 0.38 -7.24
CA PRO A 70 -13.65 1.63 -7.86
C PRO A 70 -12.47 2.57 -8.09
N LYS A 71 -12.52 3.34 -9.18
CA LYS A 71 -11.55 4.39 -9.44
C LYS A 71 -11.76 5.55 -8.45
N CYS A 72 -10.68 6.25 -8.13
CA CYS A 72 -10.71 7.43 -7.24
C CYS A 72 -11.34 7.17 -5.85
N SER A 73 -11.20 5.96 -5.33
CA SER A 73 -11.80 5.51 -4.06
C SER A 73 -10.75 5.37 -2.97
N GLN A 74 -10.03 6.44 -2.72
CA GLN A 74 -9.00 6.52 -1.68
C GLN A 74 -9.59 6.26 -0.29
N ASP A 75 -10.81 6.69 -0.04
CA ASP A 75 -11.57 6.46 1.18
C ASP A 75 -11.87 4.98 1.44
N LEU A 76 -11.94 4.16 0.40
CA LEU A 76 -12.05 2.71 0.52
C LEU A 76 -10.70 2.01 0.77
N ASN A 77 -9.58 2.66 0.46
CA ASN A 77 -8.27 2.04 0.57
C ASN A 77 -7.68 2.22 1.98
N PRO A 78 -7.56 1.15 2.79
CA PRO A 78 -7.05 1.26 4.15
C PRO A 78 -5.60 1.75 4.21
N ILE A 79 -4.84 1.60 3.14
CA ILE A 79 -3.44 2.04 3.08
C ILE A 79 -3.32 3.56 3.25
N GLU A 80 -4.30 4.34 2.80
CA GLU A 80 -4.30 5.80 2.97
C GLU A 80 -4.40 6.19 4.45
N THR A 81 -5.21 5.46 5.19
CA THR A 81 -5.33 5.64 6.64
C THR A 81 -4.03 5.22 7.36
N ALA A 82 -3.39 4.14 6.93
CA ALA A 82 -2.08 3.73 7.46
C ALA A 82 -0.98 4.77 7.15
N TRP A 83 -0.97 5.34 5.94
CA TRP A 83 -0.04 6.40 5.58
C TRP A 83 -0.24 7.67 6.41
N ARG A 84 -1.45 7.98 6.85
CA ARG A 84 -1.72 9.10 7.77
C ARG A 84 -0.96 8.91 9.10
N GLU A 85 -0.96 7.71 9.67
CA GLU A 85 -0.19 7.41 10.89
C GLU A 85 1.33 7.53 10.66
N VAL A 86 1.81 7.05 9.53
CA VAL A 86 3.24 7.19 9.17
C VAL A 86 3.62 8.65 9.02
N ARG A 87 2.78 9.47 8.36
CA ARG A 87 3.02 10.91 8.22
C ARG A 87 3.02 11.64 9.57
N ALA A 88 2.08 11.29 10.45
CA ALA A 88 2.05 11.83 11.82
C ALA A 88 3.36 11.52 12.57
N ARG A 89 3.81 10.27 12.50
CA ARG A 89 5.08 9.87 13.13
C ARG A 89 6.29 10.57 12.51
N LEU A 90 6.32 10.77 11.20
CA LEU A 90 7.36 11.54 10.52
C LEU A 90 7.40 13.00 10.99
N ALA A 91 6.23 13.63 11.19
CA ALA A 91 6.14 14.98 11.70
C ALA A 91 6.70 15.10 13.14
N GLU A 92 6.38 14.14 14.01
CA GLU A 92 6.91 14.09 15.38
C GLU A 92 8.45 13.99 15.44
N THR A 93 9.04 13.34 14.44
CA THR A 93 10.49 13.09 14.37
C THR A 93 11.18 13.98 13.34
N GLN A 94 10.56 15.09 12.96
CA GLN A 94 11.12 16.01 11.98
C GLN A 94 12.40 16.66 12.52
N PRO A 95 13.51 16.62 11.77
CA PRO A 95 14.75 17.27 12.18
C PRO A 95 14.62 18.80 12.08
N THR A 96 15.39 19.50 12.90
CA THR A 96 15.44 20.98 12.91
C THR A 96 16.29 21.55 11.77
N VAL A 97 17.05 20.71 11.09
CA VAL A 97 17.93 21.09 9.97
C VAL A 97 17.50 20.35 8.69
N VAL A 98 17.95 20.87 7.55
CA VAL A 98 17.69 20.23 6.25
C VAL A 98 18.23 18.80 6.25
N GLU A 99 17.37 17.86 6.02
CA GLU A 99 17.66 16.44 6.04
C GLU A 99 18.12 15.94 4.67
N ARG A 100 19.21 15.17 4.66
CA ARG A 100 19.66 14.47 3.44
C ARG A 100 18.71 13.30 3.13
N ARG A 101 18.62 12.94 1.85
CA ARG A 101 17.73 11.87 1.37
C ARG A 101 17.92 10.55 2.12
N ASP A 102 19.15 10.13 2.37
CA ASP A 102 19.42 8.85 3.06
C ASP A 102 18.92 8.87 4.51
N ALA A 103 19.09 10.00 5.19
CA ALA A 103 18.56 10.22 6.54
C ALA A 103 17.02 10.19 6.52
N PHE A 104 16.39 10.86 5.56
CA PHE A 104 14.93 10.80 5.38
C PHE A 104 14.45 9.37 5.15
N ILE A 105 15.09 8.60 4.27
CA ILE A 105 14.73 7.20 4.00
C ILE A 105 14.87 6.36 5.28
N ALA A 106 15.94 6.54 6.04
CA ALA A 106 16.14 5.84 7.31
C ALA A 106 15.03 6.19 8.31
N ARG A 107 14.69 7.47 8.45
CA ARG A 107 13.60 7.96 9.31
C ARG A 107 12.23 7.46 8.85
N LEU A 108 11.96 7.44 7.56
CA LEU A 108 10.74 6.86 6.99
C LEU A 108 10.60 5.37 7.36
N ARG A 109 11.65 4.59 7.17
CA ARG A 109 11.67 3.17 7.53
C ARG A 109 11.45 2.96 9.02
N ALA A 110 12.11 3.76 9.85
CA ALA A 110 11.94 3.73 11.30
C ALA A 110 10.50 4.08 11.71
N SER A 111 9.91 5.08 11.07
CA SER A 111 8.51 5.47 11.32
C SER A 111 7.53 4.37 10.95
N ILE A 112 7.72 3.71 9.81
CA ILE A 112 6.91 2.56 9.40
C ILE A 112 7.06 1.39 10.39
N ALA A 113 8.29 1.08 10.79
CA ALA A 113 8.54 0.03 11.77
C ALA A 113 7.89 0.35 13.13
N TRP A 114 7.94 1.62 13.54
CA TRP A 114 7.28 2.09 14.76
C TRP A 114 5.75 1.95 14.68
N VAL A 115 5.13 2.39 13.58
CA VAL A 115 3.68 2.24 13.35
C VAL A 115 3.28 0.77 13.39
N ASN A 116 4.00 -0.09 12.69
CA ASN A 116 3.70 -1.54 12.68
C ASN A 116 3.76 -2.17 14.07
N ARG A 117 4.69 -1.72 14.92
CA ARG A 117 4.86 -2.26 16.28
C ARG A 117 3.85 -1.68 17.26
N ASN A 118 3.63 -0.37 17.22
CA ASN A 118 2.90 0.34 18.27
C ASN A 118 1.43 0.59 17.91
N ARG A 119 1.06 0.41 16.64
CA ARG A 119 -0.30 0.62 16.12
C ARG A 119 -0.87 -0.63 15.45
N ALA A 120 -0.37 -1.80 15.81
CA ALA A 120 -0.78 -3.07 15.20
C ALA A 120 -2.30 -3.29 15.27
N ASP A 121 -2.92 -3.05 16.43
CA ASP A 121 -4.37 -3.19 16.60
C ASP A 121 -5.15 -2.20 15.75
N PHE A 122 -4.64 -0.99 15.60
CA PHE A 122 -5.24 0.01 14.71
C PHE A 122 -5.14 -0.44 13.25
N LEU A 123 -3.96 -0.89 12.80
CA LEU A 123 -3.78 -1.42 11.44
C LEU A 123 -4.70 -2.61 11.17
N TYR A 124 -4.83 -3.51 12.13
CA TYR A 124 -5.76 -4.63 12.03
C TYR A 124 -7.21 -4.16 11.85
N ARG A 125 -7.65 -3.20 12.66
CA ARG A 125 -9.02 -2.64 12.56
C ARG A 125 -9.29 -1.98 11.21
N ILE A 126 -8.36 -1.17 10.68
CA ILE A 126 -8.57 -0.51 9.38
C ILE A 126 -8.58 -1.52 8.23
N CYS A 127 -7.80 -2.60 8.30
CA CYS A 127 -7.86 -3.67 7.30
C CYS A 127 -9.21 -4.40 7.34
N ASN A 128 -9.77 -4.63 8.53
CA ASN A 128 -11.06 -5.29 8.68
C ASN A 128 -12.27 -4.38 8.41
N SER A 129 -12.08 -3.07 8.33
CA SER A 129 -13.16 -2.10 8.07
C SER A 129 -13.61 -2.04 6.60
N GLN A 130 -13.09 -2.88 5.72
CA GLN A 130 -13.39 -2.84 4.28
C GLN A 130 -14.87 -3.06 3.97
N VAL A 131 -15.51 -3.98 4.67
CA VAL A 131 -16.94 -4.27 4.49
C VAL A 131 -17.78 -3.08 4.93
N ASP A 132 -17.46 -2.49 6.09
CA ASP A 132 -18.17 -1.33 6.62
C ASP A 132 -18.03 -0.13 5.69
N ARG A 133 -16.81 0.13 5.20
CA ARG A 133 -16.55 1.19 4.20
C ARG A 133 -17.35 0.98 2.92
N ALA A 134 -17.41 -0.24 2.41
CA ALA A 134 -18.22 -0.57 1.23
C ALA A 134 -19.71 -0.35 1.49
N CYS A 135 -20.21 -0.73 2.65
CA CYS A 135 -21.59 -0.48 3.06
C CYS A 135 -21.90 1.03 3.16
N ASP A 136 -20.98 1.82 3.68
CA ASP A 136 -21.15 3.26 3.80
C ASP A 136 -21.18 3.96 2.42
N VAL A 137 -20.37 3.51 1.47
CA VAL A 137 -20.47 3.98 0.07
C VAL A 137 -21.86 3.68 -0.52
N LEU A 138 -22.40 2.50 -0.27
CA LEU A 138 -23.74 2.14 -0.74
C LEU A 138 -24.82 3.02 -0.10
N LYS A 139 -24.76 3.23 1.22
CA LYS A 139 -25.69 4.12 1.95
C LYS A 139 -25.62 5.56 1.44
N LEU A 140 -24.43 6.04 1.14
CA LEU A 140 -24.17 7.39 0.62
C LEU A 140 -24.35 7.50 -0.89
N LYS A 141 -24.87 6.45 -1.55
CA LYS A 141 -25.13 6.40 -3.01
C LYS A 141 -23.90 6.78 -3.84
N GLY A 142 -22.71 6.32 -3.43
CA GLY A 142 -21.45 6.58 -4.11
C GLY A 142 -20.75 7.90 -3.72
N SER A 143 -21.28 8.65 -2.78
CA SER A 143 -20.60 9.83 -2.24
C SER A 143 -19.41 9.39 -1.34
N ARG A 144 -18.46 10.30 -1.15
CA ARG A 144 -17.28 10.03 -0.29
C ARG A 144 -17.71 9.70 1.14
N THR A 145 -17.07 8.69 1.68
CA THR A 145 -17.18 8.34 3.10
C THR A 145 -16.22 9.19 3.93
N GLY A 146 -16.50 9.39 5.21
CA GLY A 146 -15.64 10.16 6.11
C GLY A 146 -14.43 9.40 6.67
N HIS A 147 -14.04 8.28 6.05
CA HIS A 147 -12.96 7.40 6.52
C HIS A 147 -11.56 7.90 6.19
#